data_c9d7ca81a8cba9f96de2a5c7698f27f9
#
_entry.id   c9d7ca81a8cba9f96de2a5c7698f27f9
#
_cell.length_a   1.000
_cell.length_b   1.000
_cell.length_c   1.000
_cell.angle_alpha   90.00
_cell.angle_beta   90.00
_cell.angle_gamma   90.00
#
_symmetry.space_group_name_H-M   'P 1'
#
loop_
_entity.id
_entity.type
_entity.pdbx_description
1 polymer ?
#
loop_
_entity_poly.entity_id
_entity_poly.type
_entity_poly.pdbx_seq_one_letter_code
_entity_poly.pdbx_strand_id
1 'polypeptide(L)'
;MPTTDDIDATLALTRQLISCASVTPDDAGCQAIMTARLSAAGFHIEPMRFGNVDNFWATRGEDGPLLVFAGHTDVVPPGDPSTWQSDPF
;
A
#
# COMPACT_ATOMS: atom_id res chain seq x y z
N MET A 1 -10.33 13.29 16.07
CA MET A 1 -11.35 12.83 15.09
C MET A 1 -10.90 13.17 13.67
N PRO A 2 -10.94 12.23 12.74
CA PRO A 2 -10.67 12.54 11.33
C PRO A 2 -11.76 13.48 10.78
N THR A 3 -11.35 14.37 9.87
CA THR A 3 -12.26 15.26 9.16
C THR A 3 -12.88 14.53 7.95
N THR A 4 -13.89 15.16 7.33
CA THR A 4 -14.43 14.66 6.05
C THR A 4 -13.33 14.59 4.99
N ASP A 5 -12.44 15.58 4.93
CA ASP A 5 -11.33 15.61 3.98
C ASP A 5 -10.36 14.45 4.22
N ASP A 6 -10.10 14.09 5.48
CA ASP A 6 -9.26 12.93 5.82
C ASP A 6 -9.90 11.61 5.36
N ILE A 7 -11.19 11.48 5.54
CA ILE A 7 -11.96 10.30 5.09
C ILE A 7 -11.93 10.20 3.57
N ASP A 8 -12.17 11.31 2.88
CA ASP A 8 -12.16 11.36 1.42
C ASP A 8 -10.77 11.04 0.86
N ALA A 9 -9.70 11.56 1.49
CA ALA A 9 -8.32 11.27 1.11
C ALA A 9 -7.97 9.80 1.31
N THR A 10 -8.42 9.20 2.40
CA THR A 10 -8.23 7.77 2.68
C THR A 10 -8.95 6.90 1.65
N LEU A 11 -10.18 7.24 1.31
CA LEU A 11 -10.95 6.53 0.31
C LEU A 11 -10.32 6.65 -1.08
N ALA A 12 -9.85 7.83 -1.45
CA ALA A 12 -9.17 8.07 -2.72
C ALA A 12 -7.88 7.24 -2.82
N LEU A 13 -7.08 7.19 -1.76
CA LEU A 13 -5.87 6.36 -1.69
C LEU A 13 -6.21 4.87 -1.80
N THR A 14 -7.25 4.43 -1.11
CA THR A 14 -7.70 3.03 -1.16
C THR A 14 -8.09 2.63 -2.59
N ARG A 15 -8.84 3.47 -3.28
CA ARG A 15 -9.22 3.24 -4.68
C ARG A 15 -8.01 3.20 -5.60
N GLN A 16 -7.04 4.08 -5.37
CA GLN A 16 -5.80 4.12 -6.14
C GLN A 16 -4.99 2.83 -5.97
N LEU A 17 -4.88 2.31 -4.74
CA LEU A 17 -4.19 1.06 -4.46
C LEU A 17 -4.92 -0.15 -5.06
N ILE A 18 -6.24 -0.19 -4.98
CA ILE A 18 -7.05 -1.27 -5.58
C ILE A 18 -6.87 -1.30 -7.10
N SER A 19 -6.73 -0.14 -7.75
CA SER A 19 -6.55 -0.06 -9.20
C SER A 19 -5.21 -0.60 -9.70
N CYS A 20 -4.25 -0.84 -8.80
CA CYS A 20 -3.01 -1.53 -9.12
C CYS A 20 -3.27 -3.04 -9.14
N ALA A 21 -3.04 -3.69 -10.28
CA ALA A 21 -3.26 -5.13 -10.42
C ALA A 21 -2.10 -5.92 -9.75
N SER A 22 -1.99 -5.82 -8.43
CA SER A 22 -0.88 -6.35 -7.63
C SER A 22 -1.02 -7.83 -7.32
N VAL A 23 -1.26 -8.63 -8.34
CA VAL A 23 -1.37 -10.09 -8.20
C VAL A 23 0.01 -10.68 -7.88
N THR A 24 0.11 -11.42 -6.78
CA THR A 24 1.37 -12.02 -6.30
C THR A 24 2.17 -12.67 -7.43
N PRO A 25 3.47 -12.41 -7.58
CA PRO A 25 4.36 -11.62 -6.70
C PRO A 25 4.49 -10.15 -7.09
N ASP A 26 3.68 -9.64 -8.02
CA ASP A 26 3.80 -8.30 -8.56
C ASP A 26 3.26 -7.26 -7.57
N ASP A 27 4.02 -6.17 -7.38
CA ASP A 27 3.55 -5.03 -6.60
C ASP A 27 2.70 -4.06 -7.43
N ALA A 28 2.92 -4.00 -8.72
CA ALA A 28 2.19 -3.18 -9.69
C ALA A 28 2.13 -1.67 -9.33
N GLY A 29 3.13 -1.19 -8.61
CA GLY A 29 3.26 0.22 -8.24
C GLY A 29 2.62 0.61 -6.90
N CYS A 30 2.01 -0.31 -6.17
CA CYS A 30 1.42 -0.03 -4.86
C CYS A 30 2.43 0.58 -3.89
N GLN A 31 3.62 -0.02 -3.79
CA GLN A 31 4.63 0.45 -2.84
C GLN A 31 5.17 1.84 -3.20
N ALA A 32 5.28 2.15 -4.49
CA ALA A 32 5.68 3.50 -4.92
C ALA A 32 4.68 4.56 -4.45
N ILE A 33 3.39 4.27 -4.54
CA ILE A 33 2.32 5.15 -4.05
C ILE A 33 2.43 5.33 -2.53
N MET A 34 2.58 4.24 -1.78
CA MET A 34 2.66 4.26 -0.33
C MET A 34 3.93 4.96 0.17
N THR A 35 5.08 4.63 -0.39
CA THR A 35 6.37 5.19 0.04
C THR A 35 6.49 6.67 -0.28
N ALA A 36 5.91 7.14 -1.38
CA ALA A 36 5.85 8.57 -1.68
C ALA A 36 5.08 9.34 -0.60
N ARG A 37 3.95 8.82 -0.16
CA ARG A 37 3.15 9.45 0.91
C ARG A 37 3.85 9.39 2.26
N LEU A 38 4.44 8.25 2.60
CA LEU A 38 5.19 8.09 3.85
C LEU A 38 6.42 8.99 3.89
N SER A 39 7.15 9.07 2.80
CA SER A 39 8.31 9.96 2.68
C SER A 39 7.91 11.43 2.88
N ALA A 40 6.80 11.86 2.26
CA ALA A 40 6.26 13.20 2.43
C ALA A 40 5.82 13.48 3.89
N ALA A 41 5.45 12.44 4.64
CA ALA A 41 5.10 12.53 6.06
C ALA A 41 6.32 12.43 7.00
N GLY A 42 7.52 12.39 6.46
CA GLY A 42 8.77 12.38 7.24
C GLY A 42 9.29 11.00 7.60
N PHE A 43 8.78 9.94 6.98
CA PHE A 43 9.31 8.60 7.18
C PHE A 43 10.58 8.37 6.37
N HIS A 44 11.52 7.64 6.96
CA HIS A 44 12.67 7.09 6.25
C HIS A 44 12.29 5.77 5.61
N ILE A 45 12.54 5.62 4.31
CA ILE A 45 12.14 4.45 3.53
C ILE A 45 13.35 3.57 3.23
N GLU A 46 13.25 2.28 3.54
CA GLU A 46 14.22 1.26 3.17
C GLU A 46 13.56 0.23 2.26
N PRO A 47 13.82 0.26 0.94
CA PRO A 47 13.40 -0.82 0.07
C PRO A 47 14.09 -2.13 0.44
N MET A 48 13.33 -3.22 0.47
CA MET A 48 13.82 -4.53 0.85
C MET A 48 13.32 -5.57 -0.15
N ARG A 49 14.18 -6.01 -1.07
CA ARG A 49 13.81 -7.03 -2.05
C ARG A 49 14.30 -8.41 -1.60
N PHE A 50 13.41 -9.39 -1.61
CA PHE A 50 13.72 -10.79 -1.32
C PHE A 50 13.31 -11.65 -2.52
N GLY A 51 14.29 -12.15 -3.26
CA GLY A 51 14.03 -12.86 -4.51
C GLY A 51 13.37 -11.94 -5.54
N ASN A 52 12.16 -12.29 -5.96
CA ASN A 52 11.34 -11.47 -6.88
C ASN A 52 10.24 -10.67 -6.19
N VAL A 53 10.30 -10.58 -4.87
CA VAL A 53 9.28 -9.88 -4.05
C VAL A 53 9.85 -8.58 -3.51
N ASP A 54 9.22 -7.47 -3.85
CA ASP A 54 9.54 -6.17 -3.31
C ASP A 54 8.82 -5.95 -1.99
N ASN A 55 9.58 -5.48 -1.00
CA ASN A 55 9.09 -5.06 0.30
C ASN A 55 9.69 -3.70 0.65
N PHE A 56 9.18 -3.05 1.66
CA PHE A 56 9.82 -1.88 2.23
C PHE A 56 9.63 -1.82 3.74
N TRP A 57 10.53 -1.12 4.40
CA TRP A 57 10.47 -0.75 5.80
C TRP A 57 10.47 0.76 5.90
N ALA A 58 9.53 1.33 6.64
CA ALA A 58 9.44 2.77 6.83
C ALA A 58 9.44 3.10 8.32
N THR A 59 10.29 4.03 8.73
CA THR A 59 10.46 4.42 10.13
C THR A 59 10.36 5.92 10.30
N ARG A 60 9.81 6.34 11.43
CA ARG A 60 9.77 7.74 11.85
C ARG A 60 9.95 7.83 13.34
N GLY A 61 10.75 8.81 13.79
CA GLY A 61 11.06 9.00 15.21
C GLY A 61 12.25 8.15 15.68
N GLU A 62 12.75 8.46 16.85
CA GLU A 62 13.96 7.85 17.42
C GLU A 62 13.76 7.37 18.85
N ASP A 63 12.81 7.92 19.58
CA ASP A 63 12.64 7.71 21.00
C ASP A 63 11.25 7.21 21.35
N GLY A 64 11.13 6.55 22.50
CA GLY A 64 9.87 6.12 23.06
C GLY A 64 9.44 4.72 22.62
N PRO A 65 8.22 4.31 22.99
CA PRO A 65 7.67 3.01 22.60
C PRO A 65 7.53 2.90 21.10
N LEU A 66 7.74 1.68 20.58
CA LEU A 66 7.61 1.38 19.15
C LEU A 66 6.20 0.89 18.83
N LEU A 67 5.55 1.54 17.85
CA LEU A 67 4.31 1.07 17.25
C LEU A 67 4.62 0.63 15.81
N VAL A 68 4.23 -0.58 15.46
CA VAL A 68 4.48 -1.14 14.12
C VAL A 68 3.17 -1.55 13.47
N PHE A 69 2.98 -1.12 12.21
CA PHE A 69 1.93 -1.64 11.34
C PHE A 69 2.56 -2.60 10.33
N ALA A 70 1.96 -3.76 10.18
CA ALA A 70 2.38 -4.75 9.19
C ALA A 70 1.23 -5.05 8.24
N GLY A 71 1.52 -5.11 6.95
CA GLY A 71 0.53 -5.39 5.92
C GLY A 71 1.21 -5.81 4.63
N HIS A 72 0.41 -6.02 3.60
CA HIS A 72 0.92 -6.41 2.29
C HIS A 72 0.13 -5.72 1.18
N THR A 73 0.75 -5.58 0.01
CA THR A 73 0.16 -4.94 -1.17
C THR A 73 -0.35 -5.95 -2.18
N ASP A 74 0.19 -7.18 -2.16
CA ASP A 74 -0.17 -8.19 -3.12
C ASP A 74 -1.52 -8.84 -2.81
N VAL A 75 -2.16 -9.35 -3.85
CA VAL A 75 -3.45 -10.03 -3.75
C VAL A 75 -3.38 -11.35 -4.49
N VAL A 76 -4.26 -12.27 -4.12
CA VAL A 76 -4.46 -13.52 -4.88
C VAL A 76 -5.10 -13.22 -6.24
N PRO A 77 -4.94 -14.10 -7.24
CA PRO A 77 -5.64 -13.93 -8.51
C PRO A 77 -7.15 -13.76 -8.31
N PRO A 78 -7.80 -12.81 -9.00
CA PRO A 78 -9.22 -12.51 -8.78
C PRO A 78 -10.19 -13.56 -9.32
N GLY A 79 -9.70 -14.58 -9.99
CA GLY A 79 -10.52 -15.60 -10.65
C GLY A 79 -11.06 -15.14 -11.98
N ASP A 80 -12.18 -15.71 -12.39
CA ASP A 80 -12.82 -15.37 -13.68
C ASP A 80 -13.41 -13.95 -13.62
N PRO A 81 -12.94 -13.00 -14.45
CA PRO A 81 -13.47 -11.64 -14.48
C PRO A 81 -14.96 -11.55 -14.76
N SER A 82 -15.53 -12.54 -15.46
CA SER A 82 -16.96 -12.55 -15.78
C SER A 82 -17.87 -12.73 -14.56
N THR A 83 -17.31 -13.19 -13.42
CA THR A 83 -18.05 -13.34 -12.17
C THR A 83 -18.14 -12.06 -11.35
N TRP A 84 -17.38 -11.03 -11.74
CA TRP A 84 -17.37 -9.73 -11.07
C TRP A 84 -18.41 -8.79 -11.66
N GLN A 85 -19.06 -7.99 -10.83
CA GLN A 85 -19.99 -6.94 -11.29
C GLN A 85 -19.27 -5.71 -11.83
N SER A 86 -17.99 -5.57 -11.52
CA SER A 86 -17.11 -4.50 -11.99
C SER A 86 -15.71 -5.06 -12.20
N ASP A 87 -14.81 -4.26 -12.78
CA ASP A 87 -13.41 -4.63 -12.84
C ASP A 87 -12.87 -4.84 -11.41
N PRO A 88 -12.18 -5.97 -11.12
CA PRO A 88 -11.61 -6.20 -9.79
C PRO A 88 -10.47 -5.23 -9.42
N PHE A 89 -9.92 -4.50 -10.39
CA PHE A 89 -8.86 -3.51 -10.17
C PHE A 89 -9.22 -2.09 -10.57
#